data_dc932c945340dc12eed2535764a904b9
#
_entry.id   dc932c945340dc12eed2535764a904b9
#
_cell.length_a   1.000
_cell.length_b   1.000
_cell.length_c   1.000
_cell.angle_alpha   90.00
_cell.angle_beta   90.00
_cell.angle_gamma   90.00
#
_symmetry.space_group_name_H-M   'P 1'
#
loop_
_entity.id
_entity.type
_entity.pdbx_description
1 polymer ?
#
loop_
_entity_poly.entity_id
_entity_poly.type
_entity_poly.pdbx_seq_one_letter_code
_entity_poly.pdbx_strand_id
1 'polypeptide(L)'
;KYKLFRRDKLSILGLHLSFILILVGAFVTRYIGYEGVMPIREGDSTSKFLSDKTYLTVLVDGEIEGKVFRKKIKKELLLSEHVQNDFEIEQNFKDIKFNIRYMNFMENVTEDLVLDPDGDKYIKIVEAIDGTRHNHYIKEGEVSNIHNVLFTLNNPIKGAINIEVIDGEYFLTSPFKGSFLRMADQYSDNIVPEKKENLQFRSLYTISNYQFVIPEPVLRGKFDVVKLDQEQENLQDLLKVRVGVADEFKDVNLLGGKGFSERNKKISLGALDFYLSYGSVEMNLPFEIKLNDFIAEKYPGTENSYSSFESKITVMDNDNFDYRIYMNHVLDHKGYRFFQSSFDPDEKGTILSVNHDKWGTILTYSGYMTLYASMIGIFFLGKTRFKLLSKKIEKIKHQKSMLSLLILLVSQFSFAQDTFLKVDKEIDYDSIIIADAFPHDQAEKFGSLIIQDLGGRMKPANTFSSELVRKVSKKDEYNGLNSDQVLLSILNGPAVWFNTPIIYLKRGNDSIRKLIGVPMKTKYAPLVSFFDKGGNYKISSQLEKAYRAGIPNQFQKDFIEVDKRVNLLYSALEGKVLRIFPVPGDKNNKWVSYPEIQDTNFTGPDSLYVNNVLPLYFQSLRSAKKSGDYTNATN
;
A
#
# COMPACT_ATOMS: atom_id res chain seq x y z
N LYS A 1 0.91 -32.33 -42.32
CA LYS A 1 0.24 -33.28 -41.41
C LYS A 1 -1.05 -32.74 -40.82
N TYR A 2 -1.18 -31.42 -40.54
CA TYR A 2 -2.32 -30.84 -39.78
C TYR A 2 -3.41 -30.16 -40.64
N LYS A 3 -3.21 -29.85 -41.92
CA LYS A 3 -4.17 -29.25 -42.86
C LYS A 3 -5.09 -28.20 -42.20
N LEU A 4 -4.50 -27.17 -41.52
CA LEU A 4 -5.22 -26.19 -40.69
C LEU A 4 -6.18 -25.28 -41.49
N PHE A 5 -5.97 -25.11 -42.79
CA PHE A 5 -6.81 -24.30 -43.70
C PHE A 5 -8.14 -24.97 -44.10
N ARG A 6 -8.45 -26.16 -43.56
CA ARG A 6 -9.75 -26.79 -43.81
C ARG A 6 -10.84 -26.07 -43.02
N ARG A 7 -12.04 -25.97 -43.58
CA ARG A 7 -13.20 -25.30 -42.94
C ARG A 7 -13.53 -25.86 -41.55
N ASP A 8 -13.35 -27.16 -41.34
CA ASP A 8 -13.58 -27.82 -40.04
C ASP A 8 -12.50 -27.52 -38.98
N LYS A 9 -11.39 -26.85 -39.37
CA LYS A 9 -10.27 -26.48 -38.47
C LYS A 9 -10.00 -24.97 -38.40
N LEU A 10 -10.83 -24.14 -39.05
CA LEU A 10 -10.63 -22.68 -39.06
C LEU A 10 -10.61 -22.08 -37.67
N SER A 11 -11.46 -22.55 -36.73
CA SER A 11 -11.44 -22.07 -35.35
C SER A 11 -10.12 -22.40 -34.63
N ILE A 12 -9.52 -23.54 -34.91
CA ILE A 12 -8.21 -23.93 -34.36
C ILE A 12 -7.11 -23.06 -34.98
N LEU A 13 -7.19 -22.81 -36.28
CA LEU A 13 -6.25 -21.91 -36.96
C LEU A 13 -6.36 -20.48 -36.38
N GLY A 14 -7.59 -19.97 -36.21
CA GLY A 14 -7.84 -18.66 -35.61
C GLY A 14 -7.29 -18.56 -34.19
N LEU A 15 -7.42 -19.62 -33.39
CA LEU A 15 -6.87 -19.68 -32.03
C LEU A 15 -5.33 -19.59 -32.02
N HIS A 16 -4.62 -20.27 -32.93
CA HIS A 16 -3.17 -20.15 -33.05
C HIS A 16 -2.76 -18.76 -33.58
N LEU A 17 -3.49 -18.23 -34.57
CA LEU A 17 -3.24 -16.88 -35.10
C LEU A 17 -3.43 -15.81 -34.03
N SER A 18 -4.44 -15.95 -33.15
CA SER A 18 -4.70 -15.01 -32.06
C SER A 18 -3.51 -14.95 -31.08
N PHE A 19 -2.92 -16.08 -30.72
CA PHE A 19 -1.71 -16.07 -29.89
C PHE A 19 -0.53 -15.39 -30.56
N ILE A 20 -0.35 -15.60 -31.87
CA ILE A 20 0.71 -14.90 -32.62
C ILE A 20 0.46 -13.40 -32.61
N LEU A 21 -0.78 -12.95 -32.86
CA LEU A 21 -1.13 -11.53 -32.82
C LEU A 21 -0.90 -10.90 -31.45
N ILE A 22 -1.29 -11.60 -30.38
CA ILE A 22 -1.07 -11.15 -28.99
C ILE A 22 0.42 -11.05 -28.70
N LEU A 23 1.23 -12.04 -29.09
CA LEU A 23 2.69 -12.01 -28.90
C LEU A 23 3.36 -10.89 -29.69
N VAL A 24 2.95 -10.68 -30.94
CA VAL A 24 3.45 -9.57 -31.77
C VAL A 24 3.01 -8.23 -31.17
N GLY A 25 1.76 -8.13 -30.71
CA GLY A 25 1.28 -6.93 -30.01
C GLY A 25 2.11 -6.63 -28.76
N ALA A 26 2.35 -7.64 -27.92
CA ALA A 26 3.20 -7.49 -26.72
C ALA A 26 4.65 -7.10 -27.06
N PHE A 27 5.21 -7.63 -28.15
CA PHE A 27 6.52 -7.21 -28.65
C PHE A 27 6.53 -5.73 -29.07
N VAL A 28 5.50 -5.27 -29.81
CA VAL A 28 5.37 -3.86 -30.22
C VAL A 28 5.24 -2.96 -28.99
N THR A 29 4.39 -3.31 -28.04
CA THR A 29 4.25 -2.59 -26.77
C THR A 29 5.59 -2.47 -26.05
N ARG A 30 6.33 -3.57 -25.93
CA ARG A 30 7.60 -3.61 -25.18
C ARG A 30 8.74 -2.83 -25.82
N TYR A 31 8.85 -2.86 -27.18
CA TYR A 31 10.03 -2.34 -27.89
C TYR A 31 9.76 -1.07 -28.70
N ILE A 32 8.51 -0.78 -29.06
CA ILE A 32 8.14 0.40 -29.85
C ILE A 32 7.34 1.39 -29.01
N GLY A 33 6.43 0.88 -28.16
CA GLY A 33 5.68 1.69 -27.20
C GLY A 33 6.60 2.35 -26.17
N TYR A 34 6.18 3.48 -25.64
CA TYR A 34 6.83 4.14 -24.52
C TYR A 34 5.78 4.74 -23.58
N GLU A 35 6.16 4.82 -22.34
CA GLU A 35 5.32 5.25 -21.22
C GLU A 35 6.08 6.27 -20.37
N GLY A 36 5.34 7.01 -19.58
CA GLY A 36 5.93 7.96 -18.65
C GLY A 36 4.91 8.58 -17.70
N VAL A 37 5.38 9.53 -16.92
CA VAL A 37 4.57 10.27 -15.95
C VAL A 37 4.66 11.76 -16.21
N MET A 38 3.55 12.45 -16.08
CA MET A 38 3.42 13.88 -16.33
C MET A 38 2.85 14.57 -15.08
N PRO A 39 3.72 15.12 -14.20
CA PRO A 39 3.27 15.97 -13.11
C PRO A 39 2.86 17.34 -13.63
N ILE A 40 1.70 17.84 -13.21
CA ILE A 40 1.19 19.18 -13.57
C ILE A 40 0.54 19.82 -12.35
N ARG A 41 0.94 21.05 -12.02
CA ARG A 41 0.31 21.84 -10.96
C ARG A 41 -0.91 22.59 -11.49
N GLU A 42 -1.87 22.89 -10.62
CA GLU A 42 -3.02 23.73 -10.96
C GLU A 42 -2.59 25.09 -11.50
N GLY A 43 -3.16 25.46 -12.64
CA GLY A 43 -2.84 26.68 -13.38
C GLY A 43 -1.68 26.55 -14.34
N ASP A 44 -0.80 25.56 -14.17
CA ASP A 44 0.35 25.34 -15.04
C ASP A 44 -0.03 24.55 -16.29
N SER A 45 0.82 24.68 -17.32
CA SER A 45 0.75 23.89 -18.54
C SER A 45 2.09 23.27 -18.88
N THR A 46 2.06 22.10 -19.52
CA THR A 46 3.28 21.40 -19.93
C THR A 46 3.04 20.54 -21.17
N SER A 47 4.06 20.51 -22.02
CA SER A 47 4.19 19.53 -23.12
C SER A 47 5.20 18.43 -22.80
N LYS A 48 5.76 18.40 -21.58
CA LYS A 48 6.82 17.48 -21.19
C LYS A 48 6.33 16.43 -20.21
N PHE A 49 6.84 15.23 -20.32
CA PHE A 49 6.65 14.16 -19.37
C PHE A 49 7.94 13.38 -19.14
N LEU A 50 8.06 12.69 -18.02
CA LEU A 50 9.22 11.89 -17.66
C LEU A 50 9.02 10.44 -18.12
N SER A 51 10.05 9.86 -18.76
CA SER A 51 10.00 8.46 -19.22
C SER A 51 9.87 7.48 -18.06
N ASP A 52 9.13 6.38 -18.27
CA ASP A 52 9.07 5.25 -17.33
C ASP A 52 10.39 4.46 -17.25
N LYS A 53 11.16 4.48 -18.33
CA LYS A 53 12.49 3.87 -18.41
C LYS A 53 13.56 4.80 -17.86
N THR A 54 14.55 4.23 -17.20
CA THR A 54 15.73 4.97 -16.71
C THR A 54 16.88 4.94 -17.72
N TYR A 55 17.63 6.00 -17.76
CA TYR A 55 18.75 6.18 -18.70
C TYR A 55 19.98 6.71 -17.97
N LEU A 56 21.15 6.25 -18.43
CA LEU A 56 22.39 6.98 -18.20
C LEU A 56 22.57 7.97 -19.37
N THR A 57 22.53 9.26 -19.06
CA THR A 57 22.80 10.34 -20.01
C THR A 57 24.18 10.91 -19.74
N VAL A 58 25.00 10.97 -20.77
CA VAL A 58 26.36 11.52 -20.67
C VAL A 58 26.55 12.56 -21.78
N LEU A 59 26.87 13.78 -21.37
CA LEU A 59 27.32 14.82 -22.29
C LEU A 59 28.83 14.94 -22.12
N VAL A 60 29.57 14.88 -23.20
CA VAL A 60 31.03 15.00 -23.22
C VAL A 60 31.38 16.25 -24.01
N ASP A 61 32.02 17.20 -23.34
CA ASP A 61 32.53 18.43 -23.95
C ASP A 61 34.05 18.33 -24.11
N GLY A 62 34.54 18.78 -25.23
CA GLY A 62 35.97 18.87 -25.54
C GLY A 62 36.27 20.03 -26.47
N GLU A 63 37.40 20.65 -26.29
CA GLU A 63 37.85 21.75 -27.15
C GLU A 63 38.63 21.22 -28.36
N ILE A 64 38.33 21.74 -29.52
CA ILE A 64 38.98 21.39 -30.79
C ILE A 64 39.12 22.67 -31.60
N GLU A 65 40.39 23.02 -31.93
CA GLU A 65 40.70 24.23 -32.68
C GLU A 65 40.08 25.51 -32.10
N GLY A 66 40.07 25.62 -30.73
CA GLY A 66 39.47 26.75 -30.03
C GLY A 66 37.96 26.79 -29.99
N LYS A 67 37.28 25.72 -30.38
CA LYS A 67 35.82 25.58 -30.30
C LYS A 67 35.42 24.39 -29.43
N VAL A 68 34.43 24.60 -28.60
CA VAL A 68 33.85 23.54 -27.74
C VAL A 68 32.82 22.74 -28.54
N PHE A 69 33.02 21.44 -28.60
CA PHE A 69 32.06 20.48 -29.18
C PHE A 69 31.46 19.63 -28.09
N ARG A 70 30.19 19.24 -28.26
CA ARG A 70 29.44 18.37 -27.33
C ARG A 70 29.01 17.10 -28.02
N LYS A 71 29.33 15.95 -27.40
CA LYS A 71 28.81 14.64 -27.79
C LYS A 71 27.81 14.19 -26.71
N LYS A 72 26.59 13.79 -27.11
CA LYS A 72 25.56 13.25 -26.24
C LYS A 72 25.46 11.74 -26.43
N ILE A 73 25.52 11.00 -25.33
CA ILE A 73 25.32 9.56 -25.25
C ILE A 73 24.12 9.32 -24.32
N LYS A 74 23.20 8.48 -24.74
CA LYS A 74 22.04 8.07 -23.96
C LYS A 74 21.95 6.54 -24.03
N LYS A 75 22.02 5.87 -22.89
CA LYS A 75 21.89 4.42 -22.77
C LYS A 75 20.74 4.08 -21.84
N GLU A 76 19.76 3.34 -22.34
CA GLU A 76 18.70 2.75 -21.51
C GLU A 76 19.31 1.72 -20.58
N LEU A 77 18.97 1.79 -19.30
CA LEU A 77 19.42 0.88 -18.25
C LEU A 77 18.23 0.23 -17.59
N LEU A 78 18.34 -1.07 -17.37
CA LEU A 78 17.39 -1.85 -16.58
C LEU A 78 18.19 -2.47 -15.43
N LEU A 79 18.30 -1.73 -14.34
CA LEU A 79 19.10 -2.11 -13.17
C LEU A 79 18.19 -2.64 -12.06
N SER A 80 18.71 -3.60 -11.30
CA SER A 80 18.09 -4.09 -10.07
C SER A 80 19.14 -4.73 -9.17
N GLU A 81 19.00 -4.58 -7.86
CA GLU A 81 19.89 -5.24 -6.89
C GLU A 81 19.78 -6.77 -6.91
N HIS A 82 18.68 -7.31 -7.43
CA HIS A 82 18.40 -8.75 -7.45
C HIS A 82 18.99 -9.49 -8.66
N VAL A 83 19.63 -8.75 -9.58
CA VAL A 83 20.26 -9.32 -10.79
C VAL A 83 21.71 -8.86 -10.89
N GLN A 84 22.52 -9.62 -11.59
CA GLN A 84 23.89 -9.20 -11.91
C GLN A 84 23.82 -8.09 -12.97
N ASN A 85 24.07 -6.84 -12.53
CA ASN A 85 24.18 -5.71 -13.43
C ASN A 85 25.61 -5.66 -13.99
N ASP A 86 25.71 -5.40 -15.29
CA ASP A 86 27.00 -5.10 -15.92
C ASP A 86 26.75 -4.30 -17.20
N PHE A 87 27.51 -3.23 -17.38
CA PHE A 87 27.60 -2.52 -18.65
C PHE A 87 28.88 -1.76 -18.79
N GLU A 88 29.32 -1.63 -20.02
CA GLU A 88 30.42 -0.77 -20.43
C GLU A 88 30.01 0.06 -21.65
N ILE A 89 30.40 1.31 -21.68
CA ILE A 89 30.25 2.23 -22.81
C ILE A 89 31.65 2.65 -23.24
N GLU A 90 32.13 2.11 -24.36
CA GLU A 90 33.37 2.56 -25.00
C GLU A 90 33.03 3.49 -26.16
N GLN A 91 33.61 4.67 -26.16
CA GLN A 91 33.36 5.68 -27.18
C GLN A 91 34.62 6.53 -27.44
N ASN A 92 34.64 7.18 -28.58
CA ASN A 92 35.69 8.14 -28.94
C ASN A 92 35.09 9.55 -29.01
N PHE A 93 35.78 10.51 -28.43
CA PHE A 93 35.58 11.92 -28.70
C PHE A 93 36.70 12.37 -29.63
N LYS A 94 36.48 12.35 -30.97
CA LYS A 94 37.51 12.34 -31.99
C LYS A 94 38.58 11.28 -31.70
N ASP A 95 39.82 11.69 -31.43
CA ASP A 95 40.95 10.79 -31.24
C ASP A 95 41.13 10.37 -29.76
N ILE A 96 40.34 10.95 -28.85
CA ILE A 96 40.39 10.63 -27.41
C ILE A 96 39.42 9.51 -27.13
N LYS A 97 39.96 8.35 -26.76
CA LYS A 97 39.15 7.20 -26.31
C LYS A 97 38.78 7.37 -24.83
N PHE A 98 37.52 7.13 -24.52
CA PHE A 98 37.02 7.09 -23.15
C PHE A 98 36.08 5.91 -22.94
N ASN A 99 35.97 5.47 -21.69
CA ASN A 99 35.04 4.44 -21.30
C ASN A 99 34.26 4.82 -20.04
N ILE A 100 33.07 4.22 -19.88
CA ILE A 100 32.24 4.35 -18.69
C ILE A 100 31.82 2.95 -18.30
N ARG A 101 32.20 2.50 -17.09
CA ARG A 101 31.92 1.15 -16.59
C ARG A 101 30.99 1.21 -15.40
N TYR A 102 30.11 0.23 -15.31
CA TYR A 102 29.31 -0.05 -14.13
C TYR A 102 30.21 -0.42 -12.94
N MET A 103 29.88 0.11 -11.75
CA MET A 103 30.59 -0.23 -10.51
C MET A 103 29.65 -0.81 -9.46
N ASN A 104 28.54 -0.13 -9.19
CA ASN A 104 27.56 -0.55 -8.17
C ASN A 104 26.21 0.09 -8.44
N PHE A 105 25.14 -0.56 -7.94
CA PHE A 105 23.77 -0.06 -7.94
C PHE A 105 23.10 -0.38 -6.61
N MET A 106 22.42 0.61 -6.01
CA MET A 106 21.64 0.46 -4.79
C MET A 106 20.27 1.09 -4.98
N GLU A 107 19.23 0.34 -4.68
CA GLU A 107 17.84 0.81 -4.70
C GLU A 107 17.48 1.47 -3.37
N ASN A 108 16.56 2.44 -3.40
CA ASN A 108 15.96 3.07 -2.22
C ASN A 108 17.00 3.70 -1.28
N VAL A 109 17.71 4.68 -1.79
CA VAL A 109 18.76 5.39 -1.03
C VAL A 109 18.32 6.80 -0.62
N THR A 110 18.92 7.27 0.46
CA THR A 110 18.83 8.66 0.92
C THR A 110 20.19 9.15 1.40
N GLU A 111 20.40 10.44 1.43
CA GLU A 111 21.54 11.01 2.14
C GLU A 111 21.24 11.06 3.64
N ASP A 112 22.08 10.46 4.46
CA ASP A 112 21.99 10.50 5.92
C ASP A 112 23.40 10.62 6.53
N LEU A 113 23.47 10.97 7.81
CA LEU A 113 24.72 11.11 8.54
C LEU A 113 25.27 9.72 8.90
N VAL A 114 26.38 9.35 8.28
CA VAL A 114 27.14 8.14 8.62
C VAL A 114 28.22 8.50 9.65
N LEU A 115 28.26 7.74 10.75
CA LEU A 115 29.23 7.96 11.82
C LEU A 115 30.65 7.77 11.31
N ASP A 116 31.48 8.80 11.49
CA ASP A 116 32.90 8.84 11.14
C ASP A 116 33.67 9.57 12.25
N PRO A 117 34.64 8.93 12.92
CA PRO A 117 35.42 9.56 13.97
C PRO A 117 36.14 10.84 13.53
N ASP A 118 36.54 10.92 12.24
CA ASP A 118 37.22 12.06 11.63
C ASP A 118 36.24 13.05 10.98
N GLY A 119 34.93 12.79 11.09
CA GLY A 119 33.89 13.62 10.54
C GLY A 119 33.60 14.89 11.33
N ASP A 120 32.79 15.77 10.73
CA ASP A 120 32.27 16.97 11.39
C ASP A 120 31.34 16.60 12.55
N LYS A 121 31.11 17.54 13.46
CA LYS A 121 30.18 17.36 14.58
C LYS A 121 28.80 17.88 14.23
N TYR A 122 27.80 17.10 14.57
CA TYR A 122 26.38 17.41 14.33
C TYR A 122 25.53 17.11 15.56
N ILE A 123 24.50 17.92 15.78
CA ILE A 123 23.41 17.54 16.69
C ILE A 123 22.16 17.23 15.88
N LYS A 124 21.51 16.12 16.24
CA LYS A 124 20.31 15.65 15.55
C LYS A 124 19.07 16.24 16.18
N ILE A 125 18.19 16.80 15.36
CA ILE A 125 16.84 17.25 15.73
C ILE A 125 15.85 16.38 14.97
N VAL A 126 14.85 15.90 15.67
CA VAL A 126 13.79 15.05 15.12
C VAL A 126 12.45 15.71 15.31
N GLU A 127 11.69 15.85 14.26
CA GLU A 127 10.31 16.32 14.29
C GLU A 127 9.35 15.28 13.71
N ALA A 128 8.08 15.40 14.05
CA ALA A 128 7.01 14.63 13.45
C ALA A 128 5.99 15.60 12.84
N ILE A 129 5.91 15.62 11.50
CA ILE A 129 4.94 16.40 10.74
C ILE A 129 4.10 15.40 9.92
N ASP A 130 2.77 15.55 9.94
CA ASP A 130 1.82 14.70 9.21
C ASP A 130 2.01 13.19 9.44
N GLY A 131 2.42 12.81 10.67
CA GLY A 131 2.67 11.43 11.03
C GLY A 131 4.00 10.84 10.50
N THR A 132 4.80 11.63 9.78
CA THR A 132 6.14 11.26 9.32
C THR A 132 7.23 11.86 10.19
N ARG A 133 8.33 11.10 10.34
CA ARG A 133 9.50 11.52 11.13
C ARG A 133 10.53 12.14 10.21
N HIS A 134 10.91 13.39 10.50
CA HIS A 134 11.98 14.12 9.79
C HIS A 134 13.19 14.30 10.69
N ASN A 135 14.37 13.98 10.17
CA ASN A 135 15.64 14.16 10.85
C ASN A 135 16.37 15.38 10.27
N HIS A 136 16.79 16.28 11.14
CA HIS A 136 17.63 17.43 10.78
C HIS A 136 18.95 17.34 11.54
N TYR A 137 20.04 17.74 10.91
CA TYR A 137 21.37 17.72 11.47
C TYR A 137 21.95 19.13 11.47
N ILE A 138 22.23 19.66 12.65
CA ILE A 138 22.83 20.99 12.82
C ILE A 138 24.33 20.81 12.95
N LYS A 139 25.10 21.32 12.01
CA LYS A 139 26.57 21.27 12.03
C LYS A 139 27.12 22.25 13.03
N GLU A 140 28.19 21.85 13.74
CA GLU A 140 28.91 22.73 14.68
C GLU A 140 29.44 23.99 13.97
N GLY A 141 29.13 25.18 14.52
CA GLY A 141 29.54 26.46 13.97
C GLY A 141 28.65 27.04 12.88
N GLU A 142 27.66 26.28 12.37
CA GLU A 142 26.75 26.74 11.33
C GLU A 142 25.38 27.12 11.90
N VAL A 143 24.60 27.89 11.11
CA VAL A 143 23.22 28.27 11.40
C VAL A 143 22.30 27.47 10.47
N SER A 144 21.39 26.73 11.03
CA SER A 144 20.38 25.97 10.27
C SER A 144 19.00 26.57 10.47
N ASN A 145 18.26 26.74 9.38
CA ASN A 145 16.86 27.19 9.41
C ASN A 145 15.94 25.96 9.21
N ILE A 146 15.13 25.68 10.22
CA ILE A 146 14.12 24.62 10.16
C ILE A 146 12.75 25.31 10.38
N HIS A 147 11.89 25.33 9.39
CA HIS A 147 10.55 25.93 9.42
C HIS A 147 10.52 27.36 10.01
N ASN A 148 11.45 28.22 9.55
CA ASN A 148 11.65 29.60 10.02
C ASN A 148 12.10 29.73 11.48
N VAL A 149 12.53 28.64 12.12
CA VAL A 149 13.23 28.66 13.41
C VAL A 149 14.71 28.41 13.16
N LEU A 150 15.55 29.32 13.65
CA LEU A 150 17.01 29.19 13.53
C LEU A 150 17.55 28.34 14.67
N PHE A 151 18.44 27.42 14.33
CA PHE A 151 19.17 26.56 15.27
C PHE A 151 20.67 26.71 15.08
N THR A 152 21.41 26.66 16.18
CA THR A 152 22.87 26.68 16.15
C THR A 152 23.44 25.64 17.12
N LEU A 153 24.64 25.15 16.81
CA LEU A 153 25.43 24.30 17.70
C LEU A 153 26.80 24.99 17.92
N ASN A 154 27.13 25.32 19.17
CA ASN A 154 28.38 25.98 19.59
C ASN A 154 28.69 27.31 18.83
N ASN A 155 27.66 27.98 18.33
CA ASN A 155 27.74 29.28 17.67
C ASN A 155 26.53 30.14 18.06
N PRO A 156 26.48 30.66 19.30
CA PRO A 156 25.27 31.35 19.81
C PRO A 156 25.02 32.64 19.04
N ILE A 157 23.82 32.72 18.48
CA ILE A 157 23.34 33.87 17.69
C ILE A 157 22.01 34.36 18.29
N LYS A 158 21.86 35.68 18.36
CA LYS A 158 20.62 36.30 18.83
C LYS A 158 19.45 35.94 17.90
N GLY A 159 18.33 35.49 18.48
CA GLY A 159 17.13 35.10 17.71
C GLY A 159 17.11 33.63 17.27
N ALA A 160 18.14 32.86 17.58
CA ALA A 160 18.19 31.41 17.32
C ALA A 160 18.00 30.60 18.61
N ILE A 161 17.55 29.37 18.46
CA ILE A 161 17.66 28.35 19.51
C ILE A 161 19.11 27.87 19.50
N ASN A 162 19.85 28.26 20.55
CA ASN A 162 21.29 27.96 20.67
C ASN A 162 21.48 26.72 21.52
N ILE A 163 22.21 25.77 20.99
CA ILE A 163 22.65 24.57 21.70
C ILE A 163 24.15 24.69 21.89
N GLU A 164 24.60 24.63 23.12
CA GLU A 164 26.02 24.81 23.48
C GLU A 164 26.50 23.58 24.27
N VAL A 165 27.72 23.15 24.00
CA VAL A 165 28.41 22.09 24.73
C VAL A 165 29.56 22.71 25.47
N ILE A 166 29.50 22.74 26.81
CA ILE A 166 30.52 23.34 27.69
C ILE A 166 30.94 22.28 28.70
N ASP A 167 32.21 21.94 28.73
CA ASP A 167 32.80 20.93 29.64
C ASP A 167 32.07 19.57 29.61
N GLY A 168 31.48 19.22 28.43
CA GLY A 168 30.74 17.97 28.24
C GLY A 168 29.29 18.03 28.67
N GLU A 169 28.81 19.13 29.23
CA GLU A 169 27.42 19.37 29.53
C GLU A 169 26.74 20.13 28.39
N TYR A 170 25.45 19.86 28.18
CA TYR A 170 24.67 20.40 27.10
C TYR A 170 23.67 21.43 27.62
N PHE A 171 23.63 22.58 26.99
CA PHE A 171 22.75 23.70 27.35
C PHE A 171 21.90 24.12 26.14
N LEU A 172 20.71 24.59 26.43
CA LEU A 172 19.77 25.17 25.45
C LEU A 172 19.44 26.59 25.90
N THR A 173 19.50 27.53 24.96
CA THR A 173 19.00 28.91 25.14
C THR A 173 18.05 29.22 24.00
N SER A 174 16.83 29.64 24.32
CA SER A 174 15.81 29.97 23.32
C SER A 174 15.41 31.44 23.43
N PRO A 175 15.24 32.17 22.32
CA PRO A 175 14.67 33.51 22.34
C PRO A 175 13.15 33.49 22.55
N PHE A 176 12.51 32.31 22.47
CA PHE A 176 11.06 32.14 22.56
C PHE A 176 10.67 31.41 23.85
N LYS A 177 9.46 31.69 24.34
CA LYS A 177 8.83 30.88 25.38
C LYS A 177 8.54 29.47 24.87
N GLY A 178 8.71 28.50 25.73
CA GLY A 178 8.40 27.11 25.40
C GLY A 178 8.24 26.25 26.63
N SER A 179 8.14 24.97 26.41
CA SER A 179 8.15 23.93 27.43
C SER A 179 8.84 22.70 26.89
N PHE A 180 9.25 21.82 27.78
CA PHE A 180 9.64 20.47 27.41
C PHE A 180 8.92 19.43 28.26
N LEU A 181 8.67 18.27 27.67
CA LEU A 181 8.12 17.08 28.32
C LEU A 181 9.12 15.94 28.15
N ARG A 182 9.68 15.46 29.25
CA ARG A 182 10.58 14.31 29.23
C ARG A 182 9.80 13.02 29.09
N MET A 183 10.11 12.25 28.04
CA MET A 183 9.32 11.06 27.65
C MET A 183 9.40 9.92 28.67
N ALA A 184 10.47 9.86 29.47
CA ALA A 184 10.73 8.73 30.37
C ALA A 184 9.83 8.73 31.63
N ASP A 185 9.57 9.90 32.20
CA ASP A 185 8.90 10.06 33.52
C ASP A 185 7.77 11.10 33.48
N GLN A 186 7.42 11.61 32.29
CA GLN A 186 6.40 12.63 32.06
C GLN A 186 6.67 13.95 32.82
N TYR A 187 7.93 14.18 33.25
CA TYR A 187 8.30 15.45 33.85
C TYR A 187 8.28 16.58 32.81
N SER A 188 7.62 17.66 33.14
CA SER A 188 7.54 18.85 32.27
C SER A 188 7.99 20.10 33.00
N ASP A 189 8.66 21.00 32.29
CA ASP A 189 9.05 22.32 32.80
C ASP A 189 8.98 23.35 31.66
N ASN A 190 8.99 24.64 32.04
CA ASN A 190 8.90 25.75 31.11
C ASN A 190 10.31 26.23 30.72
N ILE A 191 10.46 26.65 29.46
CA ILE A 191 11.66 27.29 28.93
C ILE A 191 11.46 28.81 29.03
N VAL A 192 12.37 29.44 29.75
CA VAL A 192 12.36 30.91 29.91
C VAL A 192 13.21 31.53 28.80
N PRO A 193 12.67 32.54 28.06
CA PRO A 193 13.43 33.22 27.01
C PRO A 193 14.76 33.77 27.50
N GLU A 194 15.79 33.66 26.67
CA GLU A 194 17.18 34.13 26.88
C GLU A 194 17.88 33.52 28.10
N LYS A 195 17.27 32.57 28.80
CA LYS A 195 17.87 31.85 29.92
C LYS A 195 18.57 30.60 29.42
N LYS A 196 19.80 30.37 29.82
CA LYS A 196 20.55 29.15 29.57
C LYS A 196 20.06 28.05 30.54
N GLU A 197 19.61 26.95 30.00
CA GLU A 197 19.06 25.81 30.75
C GLU A 197 19.70 24.49 30.29
N ASN A 198 19.78 23.50 31.18
CA ASN A 198 20.35 22.19 30.84
C ASN A 198 19.45 21.49 29.80
N LEU A 199 20.06 21.08 28.68
CA LEU A 199 19.37 20.36 27.61
C LEU A 199 18.93 18.96 28.10
N GLN A 200 17.65 18.65 27.93
CA GLN A 200 17.09 17.34 28.25
C GLN A 200 16.96 16.50 26.99
N PHE A 201 17.81 15.50 26.81
CA PHE A 201 17.69 14.57 25.70
C PHE A 201 16.42 13.72 25.79
N ARG A 202 15.92 13.26 24.64
CA ARG A 202 14.69 12.43 24.53
C ARG A 202 13.46 13.07 25.16
N SER A 203 13.41 14.39 25.14
CA SER A 203 12.29 15.20 25.61
C SER A 203 11.62 15.90 24.44
N LEU A 204 10.31 15.98 24.45
CA LEU A 204 9.55 16.73 23.47
C LEU A 204 9.60 18.21 23.85
N TYR A 205 10.28 19.00 23.06
CA TYR A 205 10.31 20.44 23.15
C TYR A 205 9.17 21.04 22.35
N THR A 206 8.46 22.00 22.94
CA THR A 206 7.46 22.83 22.25
C THR A 206 7.87 24.29 22.41
N ILE A 207 8.43 24.88 21.37
CA ILE A 207 8.96 26.26 21.36
C ILE A 207 8.34 26.97 20.16
N SER A 208 7.66 28.11 20.39
CA SER A 208 7.05 28.91 19.32
C SER A 208 6.15 28.12 18.36
N ASN A 209 5.32 27.20 18.89
CA ASN A 209 4.46 26.25 18.14
C ASN A 209 5.22 25.20 17.31
N TYR A 210 6.54 25.12 17.42
CA TYR A 210 7.34 24.09 16.79
C TYR A 210 7.66 22.98 17.79
N GLN A 211 7.42 21.74 17.40
CA GLN A 211 7.68 20.56 18.24
C GLN A 211 8.82 19.73 17.71
N PHE A 212 9.81 19.46 18.56
CA PHE A 212 10.96 18.66 18.19
C PHE A 212 11.53 17.89 19.38
N VAL A 213 12.36 16.90 19.07
CA VAL A 213 13.09 16.08 20.03
C VAL A 213 14.58 16.11 19.68
N ILE A 214 15.43 16.24 20.68
CA ILE A 214 16.88 16.00 20.54
C ILE A 214 17.17 14.63 21.15
N PRO A 215 17.36 13.58 20.33
CA PRO A 215 17.38 12.20 20.83
C PRO A 215 18.69 11.81 21.51
N GLU A 216 19.80 12.40 21.11
CA GLU A 216 21.15 11.95 21.46
C GLU A 216 22.16 13.11 21.47
N PRO A 217 23.31 12.94 22.13
CA PRO A 217 24.41 13.91 22.12
C PRO A 217 24.96 14.18 20.73
N VAL A 218 25.89 15.11 20.64
CA VAL A 218 26.61 15.46 19.39
C VAL A 218 27.27 14.21 18.79
N LEU A 219 26.98 13.99 17.51
CA LEU A 219 27.52 12.91 16.68
C LEU A 219 28.66 13.44 15.81
N ARG A 220 29.67 12.61 15.56
CA ARG A 220 30.66 12.84 14.51
C ARG A 220 30.36 12.00 13.30
N GLY A 221 30.33 12.61 12.12
CA GLY A 221 30.01 11.89 10.90
C GLY A 221 30.21 12.70 9.64
N LYS A 222 29.94 12.04 8.52
CA LYS A 222 29.89 12.62 7.18
C LYS A 222 28.58 12.23 6.54
N PHE A 223 28.01 13.13 5.75
CA PHE A 223 26.85 12.78 4.92
C PHE A 223 27.30 11.84 3.81
N ASP A 224 26.63 10.71 3.71
CA ASP A 224 26.84 9.74 2.63
C ASP A 224 25.49 9.13 2.25
N VAL A 225 25.47 8.48 1.11
CA VAL A 225 24.28 7.79 0.60
C VAL A 225 24.12 6.46 1.33
N VAL A 226 23.02 6.31 2.04
CA VAL A 226 22.67 5.11 2.79
C VAL A 226 21.42 4.46 2.21
N LYS A 227 21.38 3.16 2.26
CA LYS A 227 20.19 2.39 1.87
C LYS A 227 19.16 2.43 2.99
N LEU A 228 17.89 2.64 2.65
CA LEU A 228 16.79 2.49 3.57
C LEU A 228 16.22 1.07 3.50
N ASP A 229 15.99 0.45 4.67
CA ASP A 229 15.43 -0.90 4.77
C ASP A 229 13.92 -0.95 4.46
N GLN A 230 13.25 0.20 4.41
CA GLN A 230 11.82 0.31 4.09
C GLN A 230 11.65 0.96 2.72
N GLU A 231 10.87 0.32 1.85
CA GLU A 231 10.38 0.96 0.64
C GLU A 231 9.48 2.14 1.04
N GLN A 232 9.96 3.34 0.83
CA GLN A 232 9.15 4.56 0.88
C GLN A 232 8.86 4.99 -0.56
N GLU A 233 7.69 5.52 -0.79
CA GLU A 233 7.37 6.13 -2.09
C GLU A 233 8.30 7.33 -2.34
N ASN A 234 8.75 7.48 -3.58
CA ASN A 234 9.61 8.58 -4.04
C ASN A 234 11.05 8.59 -3.50
N LEU A 235 11.66 7.42 -3.29
CA LEU A 235 13.10 7.32 -3.05
C LEU A 235 13.88 7.22 -4.36
N GLN A 236 15.10 7.76 -4.33
CA GLN A 236 16.05 7.67 -5.43
C GLN A 236 16.87 6.38 -5.33
N ASP A 237 17.49 6.02 -6.44
CA ASP A 237 18.48 4.96 -6.53
C ASP A 237 19.87 5.57 -6.70
N LEU A 238 20.91 4.85 -6.31
CA LEU A 238 22.31 5.21 -6.54
C LEU A 238 22.90 4.34 -7.63
N LEU A 239 23.33 4.95 -8.73
CA LEU A 239 24.19 4.33 -9.73
C LEU A 239 25.64 4.84 -9.58
N LYS A 240 26.58 3.95 -9.27
CA LYS A 240 28.00 4.25 -9.26
C LYS A 240 28.63 3.78 -10.57
N VAL A 241 29.29 4.71 -11.28
CA VAL A 241 30.01 4.43 -12.53
C VAL A 241 31.44 4.90 -12.42
N ARG A 242 32.34 4.26 -13.16
CA ARG A 242 33.73 4.68 -13.34
C ARG A 242 33.91 5.24 -14.75
N VAL A 243 34.34 6.48 -14.85
CA VAL A 243 34.72 7.14 -16.10
C VAL A 243 36.23 7.08 -16.25
N GLY A 244 36.70 6.61 -17.41
CA GLY A 244 38.12 6.49 -17.74
C GLY A 244 38.47 7.21 -19.04
N VAL A 245 39.58 7.92 -19.06
CA VAL A 245 40.22 8.53 -20.25
C VAL A 245 41.69 8.19 -20.21
N ALA A 246 42.20 7.47 -21.19
CA ALA A 246 43.57 6.91 -21.19
C ALA A 246 43.84 6.11 -19.89
N ASP A 247 44.81 6.52 -19.08
CA ASP A 247 45.17 5.87 -17.83
C ASP A 247 44.55 6.52 -16.58
N GLU A 248 43.79 7.60 -16.76
CA GLU A 248 43.09 8.28 -15.68
C GLU A 248 41.66 7.75 -15.52
N PHE A 249 41.20 7.63 -14.27
CA PHE A 249 39.82 7.26 -13.99
C PHE A 249 39.24 8.00 -12.78
N LYS A 250 37.92 8.15 -12.77
CA LYS A 250 37.18 8.76 -11.66
C LYS A 250 35.87 8.05 -11.43
N ASP A 251 35.60 7.70 -10.17
CA ASP A 251 34.32 7.14 -9.75
C ASP A 251 33.30 8.25 -9.53
N VAL A 252 32.07 8.04 -9.99
CA VAL A 252 30.98 9.01 -9.92
C VAL A 252 29.73 8.33 -9.37
N ASN A 253 29.20 8.91 -8.30
CA ASN A 253 27.91 8.54 -7.74
C ASN A 253 26.82 9.38 -8.41
N LEU A 254 25.82 8.75 -8.99
CA LEU A 254 24.67 9.37 -9.65
C LEU A 254 23.42 8.95 -8.90
N LEU A 255 22.75 9.91 -8.28
CA LEU A 255 21.43 9.72 -7.70
C LEU A 255 20.38 9.88 -8.81
N GLY A 256 19.28 9.15 -8.75
CA GLY A 256 18.21 9.21 -9.73
C GLY A 256 17.29 8.03 -9.62
N GLY A 257 16.59 7.71 -10.70
CA GLY A 257 15.65 6.58 -10.72
C GLY A 257 14.44 6.85 -11.61
N LYS A 258 13.46 5.97 -11.53
CA LYS A 258 12.21 6.12 -12.25
C LYS A 258 11.40 7.29 -11.66
N GLY A 259 10.99 8.22 -12.52
CA GLY A 259 10.27 9.43 -12.12
C GLY A 259 11.17 10.58 -11.67
N PHE A 260 12.49 10.38 -11.57
CA PHE A 260 13.46 11.42 -11.23
C PHE A 260 14.28 11.85 -12.43
N SER A 261 14.42 13.15 -12.59
CA SER A 261 15.31 13.79 -13.60
C SER A 261 16.30 14.66 -12.85
N GLU A 262 17.46 14.10 -12.52
CA GLU A 262 18.48 14.78 -11.74
C GLU A 262 19.38 15.69 -12.58
N ARG A 263 19.99 16.67 -11.92
CA ARG A 263 20.97 17.56 -12.55
C ARG A 263 22.22 16.79 -12.92
N ASN A 264 22.80 17.16 -14.06
CA ASN A 264 24.06 16.58 -14.53
C ASN A 264 25.20 16.82 -13.52
N LYS A 265 25.88 15.76 -13.10
CA LYS A 265 27.10 15.84 -12.29
C LYS A 265 28.30 16.07 -13.20
N LYS A 266 29.00 17.19 -13.02
CA LYS A 266 30.19 17.53 -13.82
C LYS A 266 31.43 16.88 -13.24
N ILE A 267 32.23 16.26 -14.08
CA ILE A 267 33.62 15.85 -13.80
C ILE A 267 34.52 16.21 -14.99
N SER A 268 35.75 16.58 -14.71
CA SER A 268 36.78 16.80 -15.72
C SER A 268 37.81 15.69 -15.63
N LEU A 269 38.20 15.12 -16.78
CA LEU A 269 39.17 14.04 -16.86
C LEU A 269 39.96 14.17 -18.17
N GLY A 270 41.29 14.35 -18.08
CA GLY A 270 42.13 14.73 -19.21
C GLY A 270 41.66 16.04 -19.86
N ALA A 271 41.49 16.05 -21.17
CA ALA A 271 41.00 17.20 -21.94
C ALA A 271 39.49 17.24 -22.14
N LEU A 272 38.71 16.40 -21.42
CA LEU A 272 37.29 16.27 -21.57
C LEU A 272 36.52 16.63 -20.29
N ASP A 273 35.42 17.35 -20.46
CA ASP A 273 34.41 17.58 -19.43
C ASP A 273 33.23 16.64 -19.63
N PHE A 274 32.90 15.86 -18.61
CA PHE A 274 31.76 14.94 -18.61
C PHE A 274 30.64 15.50 -17.72
N TYR A 275 29.42 15.45 -18.23
CA TYR A 275 28.19 15.75 -17.47
C TYR A 275 27.32 14.50 -17.49
N LEU A 276 27.22 13.85 -16.35
CA LEU A 276 26.52 12.57 -16.21
C LEU A 276 25.24 12.75 -15.39
N SER A 277 24.16 12.11 -15.80
CA SER A 277 22.93 11.97 -15.02
C SER A 277 22.36 10.58 -15.21
N TYR A 278 21.70 10.09 -14.16
CA TYR A 278 20.96 8.83 -14.15
C TYR A 278 19.51 9.09 -13.77
N GLY A 279 18.56 8.42 -14.45
CA GLY A 279 17.13 8.51 -14.14
C GLY A 279 16.25 8.62 -15.37
N SER A 280 15.02 9.07 -15.15
CA SER A 280 14.06 9.36 -16.22
C SER A 280 14.53 10.53 -17.06
N VAL A 281 14.13 10.54 -18.33
CA VAL A 281 14.44 11.63 -19.25
C VAL A 281 13.16 12.34 -19.66
N GLU A 282 13.27 13.65 -19.88
CA GLU A 282 12.18 14.44 -20.44
C GLU A 282 11.88 14.02 -21.87
N MET A 283 10.61 13.79 -22.15
CA MET A 283 10.02 13.54 -23.47
C MET A 283 8.99 14.61 -23.78
N ASN A 284 8.85 14.98 -25.06
CA ASN A 284 7.93 16.04 -25.48
C ASN A 284 6.69 15.47 -26.17
N LEU A 285 5.53 16.02 -25.84
CA LEU A 285 4.28 15.84 -26.58
C LEU A 285 4.22 16.81 -27.77
N PRO A 286 3.48 16.47 -28.82
CA PRO A 286 3.22 17.39 -29.93
C PRO A 286 2.07 18.38 -29.66
N PHE A 287 1.66 18.54 -28.40
CA PHE A 287 0.63 19.45 -27.87
C PHE A 287 0.94 19.74 -26.40
N GLU A 288 0.18 20.63 -25.79
CA GLU A 288 0.37 21.02 -24.39
C GLU A 288 -0.89 20.70 -23.60
N ILE A 289 -0.74 20.33 -22.32
CA ILE A 289 -1.84 20.08 -21.38
C ILE A 289 -1.73 21.08 -20.23
N LYS A 290 -2.81 21.80 -19.98
CA LYS A 290 -2.98 22.70 -18.84
C LYS A 290 -3.88 22.03 -17.81
N LEU A 291 -3.48 22.01 -16.53
CA LEU A 291 -4.34 21.60 -15.44
C LEU A 291 -5.15 22.83 -14.95
N ASN A 292 -6.46 22.77 -15.06
CA ASN A 292 -7.35 23.85 -14.61
C ASN A 292 -7.74 23.67 -13.14
N ASP A 293 -8.03 22.42 -12.74
CA ASP A 293 -8.53 22.09 -11.41
C ASP A 293 -8.28 20.60 -11.11
N PHE A 294 -7.87 20.28 -9.90
CA PHE A 294 -7.75 18.91 -9.42
C PHE A 294 -8.73 18.69 -8.28
N ILE A 295 -9.51 17.62 -8.34
CA ILE A 295 -10.51 17.31 -7.34
C ILE A 295 -10.21 15.94 -6.75
N ALA A 296 -10.04 15.89 -5.43
CA ALA A 296 -9.91 14.67 -4.66
C ALA A 296 -11.07 14.59 -3.65
N GLU A 297 -11.99 13.65 -3.86
CA GLU A 297 -13.10 13.44 -2.94
C GLU A 297 -12.74 12.37 -1.93
N LYS A 298 -13.00 12.63 -0.65
CA LYS A 298 -12.73 11.68 0.44
C LYS A 298 -13.98 10.87 0.79
N TYR A 299 -13.79 9.65 1.25
CA TYR A 299 -14.90 8.89 1.84
C TYR A 299 -15.37 9.58 3.13
N PRO A 300 -16.68 9.64 3.37
CA PRO A 300 -17.25 10.21 4.59
C PRO A 300 -16.62 9.62 5.86
N GLY A 301 -16.31 10.48 6.83
CA GLY A 301 -15.71 10.09 8.10
C GLY A 301 -14.23 9.69 8.05
N THR A 302 -13.54 9.92 6.94
CA THR A 302 -12.10 9.64 6.81
C THR A 302 -11.31 10.88 6.41
N GLU A 303 -10.06 10.98 6.88
CA GLU A 303 -9.15 12.08 6.52
C GLU A 303 -8.27 11.73 5.30
N ASN A 304 -7.88 10.45 5.17
CA ASN A 304 -6.88 10.00 4.21
C ASN A 304 -7.39 8.93 3.22
N SER A 305 -8.68 8.59 3.23
CA SER A 305 -9.27 7.65 2.29
C SER A 305 -10.02 8.38 1.19
N TYR A 306 -9.49 8.34 -0.03
CA TYR A 306 -10.10 9.00 -1.17
C TYR A 306 -11.08 8.09 -1.90
N SER A 307 -12.23 8.64 -2.29
CA SER A 307 -13.28 7.94 -3.04
C SER A 307 -13.14 8.11 -4.55
N SER A 308 -12.68 9.29 -4.98
CA SER A 308 -12.48 9.61 -6.39
C SER A 308 -11.40 10.67 -6.58
N PHE A 309 -10.80 10.65 -7.76
CA PHE A 309 -9.86 11.66 -8.23
C PHE A 309 -10.25 12.11 -9.62
N GLU A 310 -10.16 13.40 -9.88
CA GLU A 310 -10.48 13.97 -11.17
C GLU A 310 -9.52 15.13 -11.49
N SER A 311 -9.00 15.14 -12.72
CA SER A 311 -8.25 16.25 -13.30
C SER A 311 -9.08 16.91 -14.39
N LYS A 312 -9.41 18.19 -14.23
CA LYS A 312 -9.99 19.03 -15.28
C LYS A 312 -8.86 19.71 -16.04
N ILE A 313 -8.72 19.39 -17.29
CA ILE A 313 -7.63 19.85 -18.11
C ILE A 313 -8.14 20.57 -19.38
N THR A 314 -7.30 21.44 -19.92
CA THR A 314 -7.43 21.95 -21.29
C THR A 314 -6.28 21.40 -22.13
N VAL A 315 -6.61 20.72 -23.22
CA VAL A 315 -5.64 20.31 -24.24
C VAL A 315 -5.45 21.48 -25.18
N MET A 316 -4.22 21.99 -25.26
CA MET A 316 -3.82 23.10 -26.10
C MET A 316 -3.13 22.55 -27.37
N ASP A 317 -3.84 22.61 -28.47
CA ASP A 317 -3.42 22.15 -29.80
C ASP A 317 -3.97 23.12 -30.84
N ASN A 318 -4.08 22.73 -32.12
CA ASN A 318 -4.68 23.54 -33.16
C ASN A 318 -6.10 24.04 -32.80
N ASP A 319 -6.90 23.15 -32.21
CA ASP A 319 -8.18 23.46 -31.58
C ASP A 319 -8.10 23.09 -30.09
N ASN A 320 -8.22 24.07 -29.21
CA ASN A 320 -8.21 23.85 -27.79
C ASN A 320 -9.55 23.26 -27.34
N PHE A 321 -9.49 22.28 -26.44
CA PHE A 321 -10.69 21.68 -25.83
C PHE A 321 -10.46 21.29 -24.39
N ASP A 322 -11.53 21.36 -23.60
CA ASP A 322 -11.54 20.94 -22.21
C ASP A 322 -11.88 19.45 -22.10
N TYR A 323 -11.25 18.77 -21.16
CA TYR A 323 -11.47 17.36 -20.89
C TYR A 323 -11.37 17.06 -19.39
N ARG A 324 -12.01 15.97 -18.96
CA ARG A 324 -11.98 15.49 -17.58
C ARG A 324 -11.37 14.09 -17.54
N ILE A 325 -10.26 13.94 -16.83
CA ILE A 325 -9.62 12.63 -16.61
C ILE A 325 -9.95 12.17 -15.18
N TYR A 326 -10.61 11.04 -15.06
CA TYR A 326 -10.95 10.41 -13.77
C TYR A 326 -10.90 8.88 -13.89
N MET A 327 -11.23 8.15 -12.81
CA MET A 327 -11.17 6.68 -12.80
C MET A 327 -11.92 6.09 -14.01
N ASN A 328 -11.22 5.27 -14.80
CA ASN A 328 -11.70 4.63 -16.03
C ASN A 328 -12.14 5.58 -17.15
N HIS A 329 -11.88 6.88 -17.05
CA HIS A 329 -12.15 7.86 -18.08
C HIS A 329 -10.87 8.54 -18.51
N VAL A 330 -10.26 8.02 -19.58
CA VAL A 330 -8.93 8.39 -20.07
C VAL A 330 -9.03 9.38 -21.21
N LEU A 331 -8.02 10.25 -21.38
CA LEU A 331 -7.86 11.06 -22.57
C LEU A 331 -7.05 10.29 -23.61
N ASP A 332 -7.61 10.12 -24.81
CA ASP A 332 -6.89 9.65 -26.00
C ASP A 332 -6.72 10.81 -27.00
N HIS A 333 -5.48 11.26 -27.22
CA HIS A 333 -5.19 12.34 -28.18
C HIS A 333 -3.88 12.10 -28.93
N LYS A 334 -3.92 12.21 -30.27
CA LYS A 334 -2.76 12.01 -31.15
C LYS A 334 -1.92 10.74 -30.91
N GLY A 335 -2.57 9.66 -30.46
CA GLY A 335 -1.91 8.38 -30.17
C GLY A 335 -1.34 8.27 -28.75
N TYR A 336 -1.45 9.31 -27.96
CA TYR A 336 -1.15 9.31 -26.52
C TYR A 336 -2.41 9.06 -25.72
N ARG A 337 -2.27 8.29 -24.64
CA ARG A 337 -3.32 7.98 -23.67
C ARG A 337 -2.90 8.44 -22.30
N PHE A 338 -3.77 9.19 -21.61
CA PHE A 338 -3.53 9.74 -20.29
C PHE A 338 -4.48 9.14 -19.29
N PHE A 339 -3.93 8.71 -18.15
CA PHE A 339 -4.66 8.16 -17.02
C PHE A 339 -4.40 9.01 -15.78
N GLN A 340 -5.38 9.14 -14.90
CA GLN A 340 -5.17 9.63 -13.55
C GLN A 340 -4.37 8.58 -12.76
N SER A 341 -3.13 8.88 -12.39
CA SER A 341 -2.23 7.95 -11.71
C SER A 341 -2.07 8.28 -10.23
N SER A 342 -1.68 9.51 -9.93
CA SER A 342 -1.44 10.00 -8.58
C SER A 342 -1.69 11.50 -8.52
N PHE A 343 -1.41 12.12 -7.38
CA PHE A 343 -1.56 13.56 -7.16
C PHE A 343 -0.58 14.03 -6.08
N ASP A 344 -0.38 15.33 -5.99
CA ASP A 344 0.50 15.93 -5.00
C ASP A 344 -0.13 15.90 -3.60
N PRO A 345 0.64 15.74 -2.50
CA PRO A 345 0.12 15.65 -1.14
C PRO A 345 -0.74 16.86 -0.71
N ASP A 346 -0.54 18.02 -1.31
CA ASP A 346 -1.30 19.25 -1.04
C ASP A 346 -2.61 19.36 -1.86
N GLU A 347 -2.95 18.31 -2.63
CA GLU A 347 -4.15 18.21 -3.48
C GLU A 347 -4.23 19.34 -4.54
N LYS A 348 -3.09 19.96 -4.94
CA LYS A 348 -3.00 21.04 -5.93
C LYS A 348 -2.22 20.68 -7.19
N GLY A 349 -2.04 19.43 -7.44
CA GLY A 349 -1.37 18.93 -8.63
C GLY A 349 -1.76 17.52 -8.94
N THR A 350 -1.67 17.17 -10.21
CA THR A 350 -1.94 15.82 -10.71
C THR A 350 -0.69 15.18 -11.29
N ILE A 351 -0.61 13.88 -11.19
CA ILE A 351 0.38 13.07 -11.89
C ILE A 351 -0.37 12.16 -12.84
N LEU A 352 -0.29 12.47 -14.13
CA LEU A 352 -0.89 11.68 -15.19
C LEU A 352 0.09 10.63 -15.69
N SER A 353 -0.34 9.39 -15.82
CA SER A 353 0.39 8.37 -16.57
C SER A 353 0.16 8.57 -18.06
N VAL A 354 1.23 8.62 -18.83
CA VAL A 354 1.23 8.84 -20.29
C VAL A 354 1.67 7.56 -20.96
N ASN A 355 0.85 7.06 -21.89
CA ASN A 355 1.18 5.87 -22.68
C ASN A 355 1.07 6.19 -24.17
N HIS A 356 2.07 5.83 -24.95
CA HIS A 356 2.08 5.92 -26.40
C HIS A 356 2.32 4.56 -27.03
N ASP A 357 1.26 3.75 -27.10
CA ASP A 357 1.28 2.39 -27.63
C ASP A 357 0.06 2.08 -28.51
N LYS A 358 -0.22 2.92 -29.49
CA LYS A 358 -1.37 2.74 -30.39
C LYS A 358 -1.31 1.40 -31.15
N TRP A 359 -0.14 1.05 -31.70
CA TRP A 359 0.00 -0.13 -32.55
C TRP A 359 0.01 -1.44 -31.74
N GLY A 360 0.71 -1.49 -30.61
CA GLY A 360 0.69 -2.66 -29.71
C GLY A 360 -0.71 -2.93 -29.18
N THR A 361 -1.42 -1.89 -28.77
CA THR A 361 -2.82 -1.95 -28.36
C THR A 361 -3.71 -2.53 -29.46
N ILE A 362 -3.67 -1.98 -30.68
CA ILE A 362 -4.50 -2.46 -31.81
C ILE A 362 -4.22 -3.93 -32.12
N LEU A 363 -2.94 -4.34 -32.18
CA LEU A 363 -2.57 -5.72 -32.47
C LEU A 363 -3.03 -6.68 -31.37
N THR A 364 -2.84 -6.30 -30.10
CA THR A 364 -3.23 -7.12 -28.95
C THR A 364 -4.74 -7.29 -28.87
N TYR A 365 -5.51 -6.21 -29.02
CA TYR A 365 -6.98 -6.30 -29.04
C TYR A 365 -7.51 -7.06 -30.26
N SER A 366 -6.89 -6.91 -31.43
CA SER A 366 -7.22 -7.75 -32.59
C SER A 366 -6.96 -9.22 -32.33
N GLY A 367 -5.88 -9.52 -31.59
CA GLY A 367 -5.60 -10.87 -31.10
C GLY A 367 -6.67 -11.39 -30.16
N TYR A 368 -7.12 -10.59 -29.19
CA TYR A 368 -8.21 -10.98 -28.26
C TYR A 368 -9.53 -11.20 -28.99
N MET A 369 -9.91 -10.31 -29.91
CA MET A 369 -11.12 -10.48 -30.71
C MET A 369 -11.08 -11.78 -31.52
N THR A 370 -9.95 -12.07 -32.15
CA THR A 370 -9.73 -13.32 -32.90
C THR A 370 -9.78 -14.53 -31.97
N LEU A 371 -9.24 -14.43 -30.75
CA LEU A 371 -9.27 -15.47 -29.72
C LEU A 371 -10.72 -15.80 -29.34
N TYR A 372 -11.49 -14.79 -28.93
CA TYR A 372 -12.89 -14.99 -28.54
C TYR A 372 -13.75 -15.54 -29.70
N ALA A 373 -13.61 -14.98 -30.90
CA ALA A 373 -14.30 -15.48 -32.07
C ALA A 373 -13.95 -16.95 -32.37
N SER A 374 -12.68 -17.31 -32.23
CA SER A 374 -12.18 -18.69 -32.43
C SER A 374 -12.70 -19.65 -31.34
N MET A 375 -12.71 -19.21 -30.07
CA MET A 375 -13.27 -20.00 -28.96
C MET A 375 -14.77 -20.27 -29.17
N ILE A 376 -15.53 -19.26 -29.53
CA ILE A 376 -16.96 -19.40 -29.86
C ILE A 376 -17.10 -20.34 -31.06
N GLY A 377 -16.29 -20.14 -32.11
CA GLY A 377 -16.30 -20.97 -33.32
C GLY A 377 -16.02 -22.46 -33.08
N ILE A 378 -15.26 -22.81 -32.03
CA ILE A 378 -15.02 -24.21 -31.64
C ILE A 378 -16.33 -24.93 -31.29
N PHE A 379 -17.33 -24.24 -30.76
CA PHE A 379 -18.63 -24.87 -30.41
C PHE A 379 -19.47 -25.15 -31.66
N PHE A 380 -19.35 -24.34 -32.72
CA PHE A 380 -20.22 -24.40 -33.89
C PHE A 380 -19.54 -25.03 -35.12
N LEU A 381 -18.23 -24.81 -35.30
CA LEU A 381 -17.47 -25.24 -36.47
C LEU A 381 -16.71 -26.54 -36.23
N GLY A 382 -16.92 -27.53 -37.08
CA GLY A 382 -16.08 -28.74 -37.14
C GLY A 382 -16.54 -29.92 -36.27
N LYS A 383 -15.75 -31.01 -36.35
CA LYS A 383 -15.91 -32.23 -35.54
C LYS A 383 -15.14 -32.07 -34.23
N THR A 384 -15.65 -31.23 -33.34
CA THR A 384 -14.97 -30.93 -32.08
C THR A 384 -15.17 -32.00 -31.05
N ARG A 385 -14.24 -32.04 -30.06
CA ARG A 385 -14.34 -32.94 -28.90
C ARG A 385 -15.66 -32.75 -28.13
N PHE A 386 -16.19 -31.50 -28.10
CA PHE A 386 -17.47 -31.17 -27.47
C PHE A 386 -18.66 -31.90 -28.17
N LYS A 387 -18.67 -31.91 -29.50
CA LYS A 387 -19.71 -32.61 -30.27
C LYS A 387 -19.64 -34.13 -30.12
N LEU A 388 -18.41 -34.67 -29.94
CA LEU A 388 -18.18 -36.09 -29.63
C LEU A 388 -18.57 -36.42 -28.18
N LEU A 389 -18.29 -35.52 -27.22
CA LEU A 389 -18.71 -35.66 -25.83
C LEU A 389 -20.22 -35.54 -25.67
N SER A 390 -20.89 -34.59 -26.35
CA SER A 390 -22.35 -34.47 -26.37
C SER A 390 -23.00 -35.76 -26.84
N LYS A 391 -22.53 -36.37 -27.95
CA LYS A 391 -23.01 -37.67 -28.40
C LYS A 391 -22.75 -38.82 -27.43
N LYS A 392 -21.62 -38.78 -26.68
CA LYS A 392 -21.35 -39.75 -25.61
C LYS A 392 -22.27 -39.56 -24.42
N ILE A 393 -22.55 -38.30 -24.04
CA ILE A 393 -23.47 -37.97 -22.94
C ILE A 393 -24.90 -38.42 -23.26
N GLU A 394 -25.36 -38.25 -24.50
CA GLU A 394 -26.66 -38.78 -24.95
C GLU A 394 -26.75 -40.31 -24.83
N LYS A 395 -25.66 -41.03 -25.24
CA LYS A 395 -25.59 -42.48 -25.05
C LYS A 395 -25.60 -42.87 -23.56
N ILE A 396 -24.92 -42.12 -22.70
CA ILE A 396 -24.85 -42.38 -21.26
C ILE A 396 -26.21 -42.04 -20.58
N LYS A 397 -26.92 -40.99 -21.02
CA LYS A 397 -28.28 -40.70 -20.54
C LYS A 397 -29.24 -41.85 -20.81
N HIS A 398 -29.17 -42.46 -21.99
CA HIS A 398 -29.97 -43.64 -22.31
C HIS A 398 -29.61 -44.87 -21.45
N GLN A 399 -28.33 -45.02 -21.06
CA GLN A 399 -27.90 -46.13 -20.18
C GLN A 399 -28.24 -45.85 -18.69
N LYS A 400 -28.23 -44.60 -18.24
CA LYS A 400 -28.58 -44.23 -16.85
C LYS A 400 -30.05 -44.41 -16.52
N SER A 401 -30.98 -44.31 -17.47
CA SER A 401 -32.40 -44.56 -17.22
C SER A 401 -32.69 -46.03 -16.85
N MET A 402 -31.82 -46.97 -17.25
CA MET A 402 -31.93 -48.39 -16.86
C MET A 402 -31.24 -48.69 -15.51
N LEU A 403 -30.21 -47.88 -15.13
CA LEU A 403 -29.43 -48.14 -13.90
C LEU A 403 -30.08 -47.51 -12.65
N SER A 404 -30.83 -46.41 -12.79
CA SER A 404 -31.52 -45.77 -11.67
C SER A 404 -32.62 -46.65 -11.05
N LEU A 405 -33.19 -47.59 -11.83
CA LEU A 405 -34.18 -48.56 -11.35
C LEU A 405 -33.55 -49.65 -10.46
N LEU A 406 -32.24 -49.93 -10.63
CA LEU A 406 -31.54 -50.95 -9.87
C LEU A 406 -30.99 -50.46 -8.53
N ILE A 407 -30.66 -49.14 -8.42
CA ILE A 407 -30.10 -48.51 -7.19
C ILE A 407 -31.20 -48.28 -6.14
N LEU A 408 -32.47 -48.11 -6.57
CA LEU A 408 -33.59 -47.91 -5.66
C LEU A 408 -33.96 -49.19 -4.87
N LEU A 409 -33.46 -50.35 -5.28
CA LEU A 409 -33.68 -51.65 -4.64
C LEU A 409 -32.64 -52.03 -3.57
N VAL A 410 -31.50 -51.30 -3.48
CA VAL A 410 -30.38 -51.66 -2.59
C VAL A 410 -30.27 -50.76 -1.35
N SER A 411 -31.05 -49.65 -1.27
CA SER A 411 -30.87 -48.64 -0.19
C SER A 411 -31.63 -48.93 1.12
N GLN A 412 -32.04 -50.17 1.37
CA GLN A 412 -32.86 -50.52 2.57
C GLN A 412 -32.06 -51.14 3.74
N PHE A 413 -30.74 -51.20 3.67
CA PHE A 413 -29.95 -51.76 4.77
C PHE A 413 -28.79 -50.85 5.17
N SER A 414 -28.98 -49.95 6.14
CA SER A 414 -27.92 -49.32 6.91
C SER A 414 -28.34 -49.28 8.37
N PHE A 415 -27.78 -50.16 9.16
CA PHE A 415 -27.89 -50.11 10.63
C PHE A 415 -26.87 -49.11 11.15
N ALA A 416 -27.33 -48.16 11.99
CA ALA A 416 -26.47 -47.28 12.78
C ALA A 416 -25.99 -48.03 14.00
N GLN A 417 -24.68 -48.01 14.26
CA GLN A 417 -24.09 -48.44 15.53
C GLN A 417 -23.80 -47.20 16.35
N ASP A 418 -24.46 -47.12 17.53
CA ASP A 418 -24.16 -46.12 18.57
C ASP A 418 -22.91 -46.50 19.31
N THR A 419 -21.87 -45.65 19.24
CA THR A 419 -20.67 -45.77 20.06
C THR A 419 -20.66 -44.67 21.10
N PHE A 420 -20.88 -45.03 22.38
CA PHE A 420 -20.75 -44.11 23.51
C PHE A 420 -19.28 -43.81 23.78
N LEU A 421 -18.85 -42.57 23.63
CA LEU A 421 -17.53 -42.08 24.07
C LEU A 421 -17.72 -41.26 25.36
N LYS A 422 -16.86 -41.53 26.36
CA LYS A 422 -16.74 -40.73 27.57
C LYS A 422 -16.30 -39.32 27.21
N VAL A 423 -17.05 -38.33 27.71
CA VAL A 423 -16.73 -36.90 27.54
C VAL A 423 -16.15 -36.39 28.86
N ASP A 424 -14.89 -35.97 28.84
CA ASP A 424 -14.34 -35.08 29.85
C ASP A 424 -15.02 -33.71 29.69
N LYS A 425 -15.40 -33.08 30.82
CA LYS A 425 -16.12 -31.80 30.85
C LYS A 425 -15.21 -30.63 30.41
N GLU A 426 -14.86 -30.54 29.15
CA GLU A 426 -14.52 -29.27 28.54
C GLU A 426 -15.79 -28.48 28.23
N ILE A 427 -15.77 -27.17 28.48
CA ILE A 427 -16.90 -26.29 28.12
C ILE A 427 -17.06 -26.33 26.59
N ASP A 428 -18.16 -26.87 26.12
CA ASP A 428 -18.51 -26.91 24.73
C ASP A 428 -19.10 -25.56 24.28
N TYR A 429 -18.21 -24.65 23.88
CA TYR A 429 -18.59 -23.32 23.37
C TYR A 429 -19.45 -23.39 22.11
N ASP A 430 -19.27 -24.40 21.28
CA ASP A 430 -20.09 -24.60 20.07
C ASP A 430 -21.56 -24.86 20.41
N SER A 431 -21.81 -25.73 21.38
CA SER A 431 -23.17 -25.99 21.87
C SER A 431 -23.80 -24.74 22.50
N ILE A 432 -23.03 -23.93 23.22
CA ILE A 432 -23.53 -22.66 23.78
C ILE A 432 -23.91 -21.69 22.66
N ILE A 433 -23.06 -21.53 21.64
CA ILE A 433 -23.32 -20.62 20.50
C ILE A 433 -24.58 -21.03 19.74
N ILE A 434 -24.73 -22.34 19.45
CA ILE A 434 -25.90 -22.86 18.73
C ILE A 434 -27.18 -22.68 19.58
N ALA A 435 -27.11 -23.00 20.88
CA ALA A 435 -28.23 -22.81 21.80
C ALA A 435 -28.60 -21.33 21.98
N ASP A 436 -27.62 -20.43 21.90
CA ASP A 436 -27.82 -18.98 22.03
C ASP A 436 -28.05 -18.24 20.69
N ALA A 437 -28.04 -18.93 19.57
CA ALA A 437 -28.31 -18.34 18.27
C ALA A 437 -29.72 -17.71 18.18
N PHE A 438 -29.81 -16.57 17.49
CA PHE A 438 -31.08 -15.94 17.17
C PHE A 438 -31.66 -16.53 15.89
N PRO A 439 -33.00 -16.46 15.68
CA PRO A 439 -33.64 -16.89 14.45
C PRO A 439 -33.07 -16.18 13.22
N HIS A 440 -33.07 -16.88 12.08
CA HIS A 440 -32.54 -16.40 10.82
C HIS A 440 -33.16 -15.06 10.38
N ASP A 441 -34.47 -14.93 10.47
CA ASP A 441 -35.22 -13.73 10.10
C ASP A 441 -34.87 -12.51 10.95
N GLN A 442 -34.59 -12.70 12.23
CA GLN A 442 -34.10 -11.60 13.10
C GLN A 442 -32.69 -11.18 12.76
N ALA A 443 -31.81 -12.13 12.48
CA ALA A 443 -30.46 -11.84 12.05
C ALA A 443 -30.42 -11.15 10.68
N GLU A 444 -31.30 -11.52 9.75
CA GLU A 444 -31.43 -10.88 8.44
C GLU A 444 -31.88 -9.42 8.56
N LYS A 445 -32.85 -9.11 9.45
CA LYS A 445 -33.26 -7.74 9.74
C LYS A 445 -32.11 -6.91 10.30
N PHE A 446 -31.34 -7.45 11.23
CA PHE A 446 -30.14 -6.80 11.74
C PHE A 446 -29.08 -6.61 10.64
N GLY A 447 -28.91 -7.60 9.77
CA GLY A 447 -28.03 -7.55 8.60
C GLY A 447 -28.37 -6.45 7.59
N SER A 448 -29.63 -5.99 7.56
CA SER A 448 -30.09 -4.90 6.68
C SER A 448 -29.69 -3.51 7.17
N LEU A 449 -29.24 -3.35 8.42
CA LEU A 449 -28.77 -2.07 8.93
C LEU A 449 -27.59 -1.56 8.09
N ILE A 450 -27.60 -0.27 7.81
CA ILE A 450 -26.47 0.38 7.14
C ILE A 450 -25.40 0.75 8.18
N ILE A 451 -24.18 0.39 7.88
CA ILE A 451 -23.00 0.74 8.69
C ILE A 451 -22.00 1.52 7.84
N GLN A 452 -21.23 2.38 8.48
CA GLN A 452 -20.03 2.96 7.88
C GLN A 452 -18.82 2.11 8.26
N ASP A 453 -18.11 1.55 7.28
CA ASP A 453 -16.90 0.78 7.57
C ASP A 453 -15.71 1.69 7.94
N LEU A 454 -14.59 1.10 8.34
CA LEU A 454 -13.38 1.84 8.71
C LEU A 454 -12.80 2.68 7.57
N GLY A 455 -13.10 2.33 6.32
CA GLY A 455 -12.72 3.10 5.13
C GLY A 455 -13.75 4.16 4.73
N GLY A 456 -14.78 4.43 5.56
CA GLY A 456 -15.81 5.43 5.33
C GLY A 456 -16.93 5.02 4.37
N ARG A 457 -16.89 3.81 3.83
CA ARG A 457 -17.92 3.32 2.89
C ARG A 457 -19.18 2.88 3.63
N MET A 458 -20.32 3.31 3.09
CA MET A 458 -21.62 2.81 3.55
C MET A 458 -21.89 1.43 2.96
N LYS A 459 -22.25 0.47 3.81
CA LYS A 459 -22.62 -0.88 3.39
C LYS A 459 -23.60 -1.52 4.37
N PRO A 460 -24.44 -2.49 3.92
CA PRO A 460 -25.26 -3.26 4.85
C PRO A 460 -24.40 -4.07 5.82
N ALA A 461 -24.86 -4.22 7.06
CA ALA A 461 -24.18 -5.02 8.09
C ALA A 461 -23.98 -6.48 7.64
N ASN A 462 -24.87 -7.03 6.84
CA ASN A 462 -24.78 -8.36 6.24
C ASN A 462 -23.55 -8.52 5.32
N THR A 463 -23.18 -7.48 4.57
CA THR A 463 -21.95 -7.51 3.77
C THR A 463 -20.73 -7.59 4.67
N PHE A 464 -20.74 -6.84 5.77
CA PHE A 464 -19.67 -6.89 6.76
C PHE A 464 -19.64 -8.25 7.49
N SER A 465 -20.79 -8.81 7.91
CA SER A 465 -20.84 -10.10 8.59
C SER A 465 -20.28 -11.24 7.73
N SER A 466 -20.62 -11.24 6.45
CA SER A 466 -20.07 -12.19 5.46
C SER A 466 -18.56 -12.04 5.29
N GLU A 467 -18.05 -10.79 5.22
CA GLU A 467 -16.61 -10.53 5.17
C GLU A 467 -15.90 -10.97 6.45
N LEU A 468 -16.46 -10.70 7.62
CA LEU A 468 -15.93 -11.07 8.93
C LEU A 468 -15.72 -12.59 9.01
N VAL A 469 -16.78 -13.35 8.80
CA VAL A 469 -16.74 -14.81 8.91
C VAL A 469 -15.73 -15.41 7.92
N ARG A 470 -15.76 -14.98 6.65
CA ARG A 470 -14.81 -15.47 5.63
C ARG A 470 -13.36 -15.08 5.92
N LYS A 471 -13.11 -13.85 6.36
CA LYS A 471 -11.75 -13.39 6.64
C LYS A 471 -11.16 -14.11 7.86
N VAL A 472 -11.95 -14.29 8.92
CA VAL A 472 -11.51 -14.92 10.18
C VAL A 472 -11.41 -16.44 10.06
N SER A 473 -12.46 -17.11 9.58
CA SER A 473 -12.60 -18.59 9.59
C SER A 473 -12.26 -19.27 8.28
N LYS A 474 -12.21 -18.54 7.15
CA LYS A 474 -12.14 -19.10 5.79
C LYS A 474 -13.36 -19.98 5.43
N LYS A 475 -14.50 -19.72 6.06
CA LYS A 475 -15.80 -20.37 5.80
C LYS A 475 -16.86 -19.29 5.62
N ASP A 476 -17.99 -19.65 5.01
CA ASP A 476 -19.13 -18.73 4.81
C ASP A 476 -20.14 -18.79 5.97
N GLU A 477 -20.07 -19.83 6.79
CA GLU A 477 -20.94 -20.11 7.93
C GLU A 477 -20.15 -20.68 9.11
N TYR A 478 -20.76 -20.71 10.29
CA TYR A 478 -20.20 -21.33 11.49
C TYR A 478 -21.22 -22.28 12.13
N ASN A 479 -20.93 -23.59 12.09
CA ASN A 479 -21.76 -24.66 12.68
C ASN A 479 -23.25 -24.55 12.29
N GLY A 480 -23.55 -24.24 11.01
CA GLY A 480 -24.91 -24.08 10.50
C GLY A 480 -25.53 -22.70 10.71
N LEU A 481 -24.84 -21.79 11.38
CA LEU A 481 -25.25 -20.40 11.52
C LEU A 481 -24.73 -19.58 10.34
N ASN A 482 -25.60 -18.80 9.71
CA ASN A 482 -25.17 -17.85 8.68
C ASN A 482 -24.37 -16.68 9.27
N SER A 483 -23.72 -15.90 8.43
CA SER A 483 -22.85 -14.80 8.84
C SER A 483 -23.55 -13.74 9.70
N ASP A 484 -24.83 -13.45 9.45
CA ASP A 484 -25.59 -12.46 10.21
C ASP A 484 -25.92 -12.98 11.61
N GLN A 485 -26.27 -14.26 11.75
CA GLN A 485 -26.45 -14.91 13.03
C GLN A 485 -25.14 -14.93 13.84
N VAL A 486 -24.02 -15.17 13.16
CA VAL A 486 -22.67 -15.14 13.79
C VAL A 486 -22.35 -13.73 14.31
N LEU A 487 -22.53 -12.69 13.48
CA LEU A 487 -22.27 -11.31 13.91
C LEU A 487 -23.15 -10.90 15.09
N LEU A 488 -24.46 -11.17 15.00
CA LEU A 488 -25.41 -10.84 16.07
C LEU A 488 -25.07 -11.60 17.37
N SER A 489 -24.66 -12.87 17.26
CA SER A 489 -24.19 -13.69 18.40
C SER A 489 -22.89 -13.16 19.01
N ILE A 490 -21.93 -12.70 18.18
CA ILE A 490 -20.67 -12.06 18.64
C ILE A 490 -20.98 -10.82 19.47
N LEU A 491 -21.86 -9.95 18.99
CA LEU A 491 -22.23 -8.71 19.68
C LEU A 491 -23.03 -8.97 20.96
N ASN A 492 -23.85 -10.01 20.98
CA ASN A 492 -24.66 -10.36 22.16
C ASN A 492 -23.85 -11.09 23.25
N GLY A 493 -22.88 -11.92 22.85
CA GLY A 493 -22.10 -12.77 23.77
C GLY A 493 -20.60 -12.77 23.48
N PRO A 494 -19.89 -11.63 23.55
CA PRO A 494 -18.50 -11.54 23.14
C PRO A 494 -17.56 -12.45 23.94
N ALA A 495 -17.84 -12.71 25.21
CA ALA A 495 -17.02 -13.57 26.08
C ALA A 495 -16.99 -15.04 25.60
N VAL A 496 -18.10 -15.54 25.03
CA VAL A 496 -18.16 -16.89 24.46
C VAL A 496 -17.25 -16.97 23.23
N TRP A 497 -17.38 -16.00 22.33
CA TRP A 497 -16.60 -15.95 21.08
C TRP A 497 -15.11 -15.67 21.30
N PHE A 498 -14.73 -15.01 22.40
CA PHE A 498 -13.33 -14.85 22.79
C PHE A 498 -12.63 -16.19 23.03
N ASN A 499 -13.39 -17.19 23.52
CA ASN A 499 -12.90 -18.54 23.82
C ASN A 499 -13.19 -19.55 22.70
N THR A 500 -13.91 -19.16 21.64
CA THR A 500 -14.33 -20.06 20.57
C THR A 500 -13.23 -20.20 19.51
N PRO A 501 -12.88 -21.43 19.08
CA PRO A 501 -11.82 -21.66 18.08
C PRO A 501 -12.28 -21.35 16.65
N ILE A 502 -12.32 -20.07 16.28
CA ILE A 502 -12.78 -19.60 14.96
C ILE A 502 -11.64 -19.09 14.07
N ILE A 503 -10.51 -18.63 14.65
CA ILE A 503 -9.41 -18.01 13.89
C ILE A 503 -8.65 -19.06 13.10
N TYR A 504 -8.73 -19.00 11.78
CA TYR A 504 -8.05 -19.94 10.90
C TYR A 504 -6.52 -19.78 10.93
N LEU A 505 -5.82 -20.90 11.16
CA LEU A 505 -4.36 -21.03 11.11
C LEU A 505 -3.93 -21.78 9.85
N LYS A 506 -3.18 -21.11 8.99
CA LYS A 506 -2.64 -21.72 7.77
C LYS A 506 -1.67 -22.87 8.11
N ARG A 507 -1.65 -23.90 7.28
CA ARG A 507 -0.66 -24.98 7.38
C ARG A 507 0.72 -24.49 6.93
N GLY A 508 1.78 -25.05 7.49
CA GLY A 508 3.16 -24.78 7.07
C GLY A 508 3.94 -23.79 7.93
N ASN A 509 3.26 -22.99 8.80
CA ASN A 509 3.93 -22.14 9.79
C ASN A 509 3.56 -22.60 11.21
N ASP A 510 4.32 -23.55 11.74
CA ASP A 510 4.07 -24.10 13.06
C ASP A 510 4.55 -23.19 14.20
N SER A 511 5.35 -22.16 13.89
CA SER A 511 5.82 -21.20 14.88
C SER A 511 4.69 -20.41 15.51
N ILE A 512 3.63 -20.07 14.75
CA ILE A 512 2.44 -19.41 15.28
C ILE A 512 1.79 -20.32 16.34
N ARG A 513 1.60 -21.61 16.05
CA ARG A 513 0.98 -22.57 16.96
C ARG A 513 1.78 -22.74 18.25
N LYS A 514 3.13 -22.79 18.14
CA LYS A 514 4.03 -22.85 19.30
C LYS A 514 3.89 -21.61 20.18
N LEU A 515 3.91 -20.42 19.60
CA LEU A 515 3.82 -19.17 20.34
C LEU A 515 2.50 -19.01 21.08
N ILE A 516 1.39 -19.36 20.44
CA ILE A 516 0.07 -19.25 21.08
C ILE A 516 -0.28 -20.44 21.99
N GLY A 517 0.54 -21.52 21.97
CA GLY A 517 0.38 -22.65 22.88
C GLY A 517 -0.71 -23.64 22.47
N VAL A 518 -1.00 -23.79 21.16
CA VAL A 518 -1.99 -24.75 20.66
C VAL A 518 -1.33 -25.95 19.98
N PRO A 519 -2.00 -27.13 19.90
CA PRO A 519 -1.46 -28.32 19.23
C PRO A 519 -1.07 -28.06 17.77
N MET A 520 -0.02 -28.70 17.26
CA MET A 520 0.54 -28.46 15.92
C MET A 520 -0.44 -28.74 14.77
N LYS A 521 -1.41 -29.61 14.98
CA LYS A 521 -2.44 -29.94 13.98
C LYS A 521 -3.66 -29.03 14.04
N THR A 522 -3.72 -28.10 15.00
CA THR A 522 -4.85 -27.19 15.18
C THR A 522 -5.07 -26.32 13.94
N LYS A 523 -6.28 -26.36 13.42
CA LYS A 523 -6.71 -25.59 12.24
C LYS A 523 -7.35 -24.26 12.62
N TYR A 524 -8.03 -24.21 13.75
CA TYR A 524 -8.72 -23.03 14.27
C TYR A 524 -8.30 -22.79 15.73
N ALA A 525 -7.96 -21.57 16.06
CA ALA A 525 -7.58 -21.17 17.41
C ALA A 525 -8.60 -20.17 18.00
N PRO A 526 -8.85 -20.21 19.31
CA PRO A 526 -9.63 -19.17 19.97
C PRO A 526 -8.79 -17.90 20.17
N LEU A 527 -9.45 -16.75 20.25
CA LEU A 527 -8.78 -15.46 20.41
C LEU A 527 -7.95 -15.41 21.69
N VAL A 528 -8.45 -15.99 22.79
CA VAL A 528 -7.75 -16.05 24.08
C VAL A 528 -6.35 -16.66 23.99
N SER A 529 -6.11 -17.59 23.07
CA SER A 529 -4.82 -18.25 22.93
C SER A 529 -3.69 -17.30 22.46
N PHE A 530 -4.05 -16.17 21.85
CA PHE A 530 -3.09 -15.18 21.37
C PHE A 530 -2.57 -14.24 22.48
N PHE A 531 -3.17 -14.27 23.67
CA PHE A 531 -2.76 -13.44 24.79
C PHE A 531 -2.20 -14.31 25.92
N ASP A 532 -1.25 -13.77 26.66
CA ASP A 532 -0.76 -14.39 27.90
C ASP A 532 -1.65 -14.03 29.12
N LYS A 533 -1.31 -14.54 30.29
CA LYS A 533 -2.04 -14.23 31.53
C LYS A 533 -1.96 -12.75 31.93
N GLY A 534 -0.99 -12.02 31.45
CA GLY A 534 -0.81 -10.59 31.67
C GLY A 534 -1.49 -9.73 30.60
N GLY A 535 -2.18 -10.35 29.61
CA GLY A 535 -2.80 -9.63 28.49
C GLY A 535 -1.85 -9.24 27.35
N ASN A 536 -0.57 -9.65 27.38
CA ASN A 536 0.37 -9.33 26.33
C ASN A 536 0.13 -10.20 25.10
N TYR A 537 0.28 -9.60 23.93
CA TYR A 537 0.08 -10.27 22.64
C TYR A 537 1.28 -11.14 22.28
N LYS A 538 1.12 -12.46 22.31
CA LYS A 538 2.21 -13.45 22.21
C LYS A 538 3.01 -13.41 20.91
N ILE A 539 2.43 -12.93 19.82
CA ILE A 539 3.10 -12.89 18.51
C ILE A 539 3.70 -11.52 18.16
N SER A 540 3.63 -10.53 19.07
CA SER A 540 4.06 -9.13 18.85
C SER A 540 5.51 -9.02 18.34
N SER A 541 6.45 -9.75 18.94
CA SER A 541 7.88 -9.71 18.53
C SER A 541 8.12 -10.16 17.07
N GLN A 542 7.35 -11.16 16.60
CA GLN A 542 7.47 -11.63 15.21
C GLN A 542 6.74 -10.68 14.25
N LEU A 543 5.65 -10.07 14.68
CA LEU A 543 4.93 -9.06 13.90
C LEU A 543 5.77 -7.81 13.70
N GLU A 544 6.44 -7.32 14.73
CA GLU A 544 7.33 -6.17 14.60
C GLU A 544 8.39 -6.40 13.52
N LYS A 545 9.02 -7.59 13.53
CA LYS A 545 9.97 -7.98 12.48
C LYS A 545 9.32 -8.09 11.10
N ALA A 546 8.08 -8.57 11.04
CA ALA A 546 7.36 -8.76 9.79
C ALA A 546 6.92 -7.42 9.17
N TYR A 547 6.47 -6.46 9.99
CA TYR A 547 6.08 -5.13 9.52
C TYR A 547 7.27 -4.22 9.20
N ARG A 548 8.45 -4.45 9.81
CA ARG A 548 9.68 -3.74 9.48
C ARG A 548 10.36 -4.26 8.21
N ALA A 549 10.00 -5.43 7.72
CA ALA A 549 10.57 -5.97 6.49
C ALA A 549 9.98 -5.26 5.27
N GLY A 550 10.82 -4.64 4.42
CA GLY A 550 10.40 -3.99 3.18
C GLY A 550 9.67 -4.97 2.25
N ILE A 551 10.19 -6.19 2.09
CA ILE A 551 9.52 -7.28 1.36
C ILE A 551 9.33 -8.46 2.30
N PRO A 552 8.15 -8.62 2.96
CA PRO A 552 7.90 -9.73 3.85
C PRO A 552 7.97 -11.07 3.12
N ASN A 553 8.79 -12.00 3.63
CA ASN A 553 8.83 -13.38 3.15
C ASN A 553 7.55 -14.15 3.55
N GLN A 554 7.39 -15.39 3.06
CA GLN A 554 6.18 -16.18 3.32
C GLN A 554 5.92 -16.41 4.83
N PHE A 555 6.97 -16.62 5.61
CA PHE A 555 6.86 -16.77 7.07
C PHE A 555 6.30 -15.51 7.74
N GLN A 556 6.81 -14.36 7.38
CA GLN A 556 6.37 -13.05 7.87
C GLN A 556 4.94 -12.73 7.41
N LYS A 557 4.60 -13.00 6.14
CA LYS A 557 3.24 -12.86 5.61
C LYS A 557 2.21 -13.68 6.37
N ASP A 558 2.56 -14.88 6.80
CA ASP A 558 1.64 -15.71 7.58
C ASP A 558 1.34 -15.10 8.97
N PHE A 559 2.31 -14.45 9.62
CA PHE A 559 2.08 -13.69 10.86
C PHE A 559 1.18 -12.48 10.65
N ILE A 560 1.45 -11.68 9.61
CA ILE A 560 0.61 -10.51 9.24
C ILE A 560 -0.84 -10.95 8.95
N GLU A 561 -1.01 -12.05 8.23
CA GLU A 561 -2.35 -12.56 7.90
C GLU A 561 -3.12 -13.08 9.12
N VAL A 562 -2.44 -13.67 10.09
CA VAL A 562 -3.08 -14.09 11.35
C VAL A 562 -3.42 -12.87 12.20
N ASP A 563 -2.53 -11.89 12.29
CA ASP A 563 -2.75 -10.63 12.98
C ASP A 563 -3.99 -9.89 12.47
N LYS A 564 -4.13 -9.77 11.16
CA LYS A 564 -5.35 -9.19 10.54
C LYS A 564 -6.64 -9.90 10.97
N ARG A 565 -6.61 -11.24 11.13
CA ARG A 565 -7.78 -12.02 11.60
C ARG A 565 -8.06 -11.78 13.08
N VAL A 566 -7.01 -11.75 13.89
CA VAL A 566 -7.10 -11.45 15.33
C VAL A 566 -7.69 -10.07 15.55
N ASN A 567 -7.13 -9.04 14.90
CA ASN A 567 -7.59 -7.66 15.04
C ASN A 567 -9.03 -7.46 14.54
N LEU A 568 -9.41 -8.12 13.43
CA LEU A 568 -10.77 -8.04 12.91
C LEU A 568 -11.80 -8.66 13.87
N LEU A 569 -11.49 -9.85 14.42
CA LEU A 569 -12.37 -10.49 15.40
C LEU A 569 -12.42 -9.69 16.71
N TYR A 570 -11.27 -9.20 17.18
CA TYR A 570 -11.20 -8.40 18.40
C TYR A 570 -12.04 -7.13 18.28
N SER A 571 -11.93 -6.39 17.16
CA SER A 571 -12.76 -5.21 16.91
C SER A 571 -14.26 -5.53 16.81
N ALA A 572 -14.62 -6.71 16.30
CA ALA A 572 -16.02 -7.16 16.28
C ALA A 572 -16.55 -7.46 17.69
N LEU A 573 -15.74 -8.11 18.54
CA LEU A 573 -16.08 -8.40 19.94
C LEU A 573 -16.25 -7.13 20.78
N GLU A 574 -15.45 -6.08 20.50
CA GLU A 574 -15.58 -4.77 21.12
C GLU A 574 -16.78 -3.97 20.59
N GLY A 575 -17.42 -4.40 19.51
CA GLY A 575 -18.50 -3.67 18.85
C GLY A 575 -18.06 -2.45 18.04
N LYS A 576 -16.75 -2.20 17.91
CA LYS A 576 -16.19 -1.05 17.18
C LYS A 576 -16.46 -1.08 15.68
N VAL A 577 -16.81 -2.23 15.14
CA VAL A 577 -17.14 -2.43 13.73
C VAL A 577 -18.55 -1.94 13.36
N LEU A 578 -19.44 -1.81 14.34
CA LEU A 578 -20.85 -1.45 14.15
C LEU A 578 -21.02 0.07 14.25
N ARG A 579 -20.49 0.81 13.28
CA ARG A 579 -20.65 2.27 13.18
C ARG A 579 -21.98 2.60 12.53
N ILE A 580 -23.02 2.74 13.34
CA ILE A 580 -24.41 3.00 12.93
C ILE A 580 -24.92 4.38 13.33
N PHE A 581 -24.17 5.13 14.13
CA PHE A 581 -24.61 6.41 14.66
C PHE A 581 -23.94 7.57 13.90
N PRO A 582 -24.66 8.31 13.04
CA PRO A 582 -24.13 9.50 12.39
C PRO A 582 -23.87 10.60 13.43
N VAL A 583 -22.71 11.26 13.35
CA VAL A 583 -22.35 12.36 14.23
C VAL A 583 -23.04 13.65 13.73
N PRO A 584 -23.93 14.28 14.53
CA PRO A 584 -24.64 15.48 14.10
C PRO A 584 -23.68 16.63 13.79
N GLY A 585 -23.84 17.23 12.61
CA GLY A 585 -23.07 18.42 12.21
C GLY A 585 -21.61 18.16 11.85
N ASP A 586 -21.18 16.89 11.81
CA ASP A 586 -19.84 16.54 11.33
C ASP A 586 -19.69 16.89 9.84
N LYS A 587 -18.66 17.67 9.49
CA LYS A 587 -18.42 18.15 8.12
C LYS A 587 -18.10 17.02 7.13
N ASN A 588 -17.60 15.91 7.63
CA ASN A 588 -17.19 14.77 6.85
C ASN A 588 -18.16 13.57 6.96
N ASN A 589 -19.36 13.80 7.52
CA ASN A 589 -20.40 12.77 7.68
C ASN A 589 -19.87 11.49 8.39
N LYS A 590 -19.11 11.66 9.45
CA LYS A 590 -18.56 10.58 10.26
C LYS A 590 -19.66 9.83 11.03
N TRP A 591 -19.62 8.49 10.99
CA TRP A 591 -20.44 7.64 11.85
C TRP A 591 -19.56 6.98 12.91
N VAL A 592 -20.12 6.72 14.06
CA VAL A 592 -19.43 6.09 15.20
C VAL A 592 -20.16 4.83 15.66
N SER A 593 -19.40 3.95 16.29
CA SER A 593 -19.90 2.77 16.97
C SER A 593 -20.31 3.10 18.40
N TYR A 594 -21.04 2.19 19.06
CA TYR A 594 -21.48 2.36 20.44
C TYR A 594 -20.33 2.66 21.43
N PRO A 595 -19.17 1.98 21.39
CA PRO A 595 -18.04 2.34 22.24
C PRO A 595 -17.44 3.72 21.96
N GLU A 596 -17.56 4.25 20.75
CA GLU A 596 -17.02 5.55 20.36
C GLU A 596 -17.95 6.75 20.70
N ILE A 597 -19.17 6.48 21.20
CA ILE A 597 -20.14 7.55 21.56
C ILE A 597 -19.58 8.47 22.63
N GLN A 598 -18.84 7.93 23.62
CA GLN A 598 -18.31 8.73 24.73
C GLN A 598 -17.27 9.76 24.29
N ASP A 599 -16.60 9.52 23.16
CA ASP A 599 -15.60 10.41 22.58
C ASP A 599 -16.25 11.44 21.62
N THR A 600 -17.60 11.46 21.54
CA THR A 600 -18.34 12.26 20.56
C THR A 600 -19.36 13.15 21.26
N ASN A 601 -19.56 14.37 20.76
CA ASN A 601 -20.47 15.36 21.37
C ASN A 601 -21.92 15.18 20.91
N PHE A 602 -22.57 14.09 21.32
CA PHE A 602 -24.03 13.98 21.19
C PHE A 602 -24.70 14.75 22.33
N THR A 603 -25.71 15.56 22.03
CA THR A 603 -26.41 16.40 23.01
C THR A 603 -27.92 16.19 22.97
N GLY A 604 -28.62 16.49 24.07
CA GLY A 604 -30.08 16.47 24.14
C GLY A 604 -30.70 15.09 23.84
N PRO A 605 -31.77 15.02 23.03
CA PRO A 605 -32.48 13.79 22.68
C PRO A 605 -31.58 12.77 21.96
N ASP A 606 -30.65 13.25 21.10
CA ASP A 606 -29.74 12.37 20.35
C ASP A 606 -28.82 11.59 21.29
N SER A 607 -28.26 12.24 22.30
CA SER A 607 -27.45 11.58 23.33
C SER A 607 -28.23 10.47 24.06
N LEU A 608 -29.50 10.76 24.41
CA LEU A 608 -30.35 9.78 25.08
C LEU A 608 -30.63 8.57 24.18
N TYR A 609 -30.89 8.82 22.90
CA TYR A 609 -31.17 7.77 21.92
C TYR A 609 -29.96 6.87 21.68
N VAL A 610 -28.80 7.43 21.31
CA VAL A 610 -27.62 6.63 20.96
C VAL A 610 -27.09 5.80 22.13
N ASN A 611 -27.19 6.29 23.36
CA ASN A 611 -26.75 5.57 24.56
C ASN A 611 -27.67 4.40 24.93
N ASN A 612 -28.94 4.42 24.53
CA ASN A 612 -29.92 3.43 24.99
C ASN A 612 -30.39 2.45 23.92
N VAL A 613 -30.37 2.81 22.63
CA VAL A 613 -31.00 2.00 21.57
C VAL A 613 -30.40 0.60 21.46
N LEU A 614 -29.08 0.46 21.44
CA LEU A 614 -28.44 -0.88 21.34
C LEU A 614 -28.61 -1.73 22.61
N PRO A 615 -28.39 -1.22 23.83
CA PRO A 615 -28.71 -1.96 25.05
C PRO A 615 -30.16 -2.45 25.12
N LEU A 616 -31.12 -1.59 24.78
CA LEU A 616 -32.54 -1.94 24.74
C LEU A 616 -32.84 -2.97 23.67
N TYR A 617 -32.26 -2.85 22.48
CA TYR A 617 -32.42 -3.82 21.42
C TYR A 617 -31.95 -5.22 21.83
N PHE A 618 -30.73 -5.35 22.38
CA PHE A 618 -30.22 -6.64 22.87
C PHE A 618 -31.02 -7.18 24.06
N GLN A 619 -31.52 -6.32 24.93
CA GLN A 619 -32.43 -6.72 26.02
C GLN A 619 -33.73 -7.28 25.45
N SER A 620 -34.34 -6.61 24.48
CA SER A 620 -35.55 -7.05 23.80
C SER A 620 -35.36 -8.38 23.08
N LEU A 621 -34.25 -8.57 22.36
CA LEU A 621 -33.90 -9.84 21.73
C LEU A 621 -33.79 -11.00 22.73
N ARG A 622 -33.12 -10.76 23.88
CA ARG A 622 -32.98 -11.78 24.94
C ARG A 622 -34.34 -12.14 25.56
N SER A 623 -35.22 -11.16 25.74
CA SER A 623 -36.57 -11.36 26.25
C SER A 623 -37.44 -12.11 25.25
N ALA A 624 -37.39 -11.72 23.97
CA ALA A 624 -38.08 -12.36 22.86
C ALA A 624 -37.67 -13.82 22.70
N LYS A 625 -36.38 -14.14 22.88
CA LYS A 625 -35.90 -15.51 22.83
C LYS A 625 -36.50 -16.39 23.93
N LYS A 626 -36.73 -15.83 25.11
CA LYS A 626 -37.37 -16.57 26.24
C LYS A 626 -38.87 -16.76 26.03
N SER A 627 -39.58 -15.78 25.44
CA SER A 627 -41.04 -15.81 25.23
C SER A 627 -41.42 -16.46 23.89
N GLY A 628 -40.53 -16.55 22.91
CA GLY A 628 -40.80 -16.95 21.55
C GLY A 628 -41.45 -15.86 20.68
N ASP A 629 -41.69 -14.65 21.24
CA ASP A 629 -42.33 -13.53 20.53
C ASP A 629 -41.27 -12.40 20.28
N TYR A 630 -40.96 -12.17 19.02
CA TYR A 630 -39.98 -11.18 18.56
C TYR A 630 -40.62 -9.86 18.10
N THR A 631 -41.90 -9.64 18.30
CA THR A 631 -42.62 -8.45 17.83
C THR A 631 -42.00 -7.16 18.38
N ASN A 632 -41.70 -7.11 19.68
CA ASN A 632 -41.12 -5.96 20.32
C ASN A 632 -39.63 -5.74 19.99
N ALA A 633 -38.94 -6.76 19.53
CA ALA A 633 -37.55 -6.64 19.11
C ALA A 633 -37.43 -6.19 17.63
N THR A 634 -38.55 -6.18 16.89
CA THR A 634 -38.59 -5.79 15.48
C THR A 634 -39.02 -4.33 15.31
N ASN A 635 -39.83 -3.80 16.24
CA ASN A 635 -40.29 -2.41 16.30
C ASN A 635 -39.32 -1.52 17.08
#